data_54e760178c64512a4a46f3355a1331af
#
_entry.id   54e760178c64512a4a46f3355a1331af
#
_cell.length_a   1.000
_cell.length_b   1.000
_cell.length_c   1.000
_cell.angle_alpha   90.00
_cell.angle_beta   90.00
_cell.angle_gamma   90.00
#
_symmetry.space_group_name_H-M   'P 1'
#
loop_
_entity.id
_entity.type
_entity.pdbx_description
1 polymer ?
#
loop_
_entity_poly.entity_id
_entity_poly.type
_entity_poly.pdbx_seq_one_letter_code
_entity_poly.pdbx_strand_id
1 'polypeptide(L)'
;VGLPNDWGIVTGSVEAYGYEEIEVIRGANGLLTGVGNASGTINYVRKRPTNEEGGEVGASIGSYNFKRVQGDYSMLLTEDGSWAARVVGSFEDKEAHLDGLENDRGFVYGVIDGQLTDNATITFGLSYQDANTDGNTWGGLVFNYTDGTQAEWDINDTTTQEWTKWDTETTNAFVELDYEFDNDWQLLLSYNVRGYEDESKLFYAYGAIYKETGLGLVGWPGRYDSEIDSHLLEGRVFGDFELFGRSHEVNFGVSHATSDDVSFVHAFDYATTPAYGQTPAFPCGLDAIAEPEWLGVSEYSNIEQTLTRYFGSARFSVTDAMHIIAGFNAHDFERTGQNAGAVIDNSESEASPYVGATYAVTEDVNAYVS
;
A
#
# COMPACT_ATOMS: atom_id res chain seq x y z
N VAL A 1 7.09 -3.79 5.65
CA VAL A 1 6.97 -5.14 5.07
C VAL A 1 5.49 -5.43 4.94
N GLY A 2 5.02 -5.59 3.71
CA GLY A 2 3.62 -5.93 3.46
C GLY A 2 3.36 -7.40 3.77
N LEU A 3 2.36 -7.68 4.58
CA LEU A 3 1.77 -9.00 4.62
C LEU A 3 0.98 -9.23 3.32
N PRO A 4 0.94 -10.46 2.80
CA PRO A 4 0.11 -10.76 1.64
C PRO A 4 -1.36 -10.41 1.92
N ASN A 5 -1.96 -9.63 1.04
CA ASN A 5 -3.40 -9.36 1.07
C ASN A 5 -4.10 -10.38 0.15
N ASP A 6 -5.29 -10.82 0.50
CA ASP A 6 -6.08 -11.80 -0.26
C ASP A 6 -6.35 -11.38 -1.69
N TRP A 7 -6.56 -10.10 -1.89
CA TRP A 7 -6.83 -9.53 -3.20
C TRP A 7 -5.58 -9.13 -3.97
N GLY A 8 -4.37 -9.21 -3.34
CA GLY A 8 -3.09 -8.85 -3.96
C GLY A 8 -2.99 -7.38 -4.40
N ILE A 9 -3.86 -6.52 -3.89
CA ILE A 9 -3.98 -5.11 -4.28
C ILE A 9 -3.64 -4.21 -3.12
N VAL A 10 -3.07 -3.05 -3.44
CA VAL A 10 -3.04 -1.92 -2.51
C VAL A 10 -4.46 -1.39 -2.40
N THR A 11 -5.04 -1.52 -1.24
CA THR A 11 -6.39 -1.06 -0.96
C THR A 11 -6.44 0.47 -0.91
N GLY A 12 -7.24 1.05 -1.79
CA GLY A 12 -7.43 2.49 -1.91
C GLY A 12 -6.24 3.24 -2.56
N SER A 13 -6.40 4.53 -2.69
CA SER A 13 -5.37 5.44 -3.19
C SER A 13 -4.49 5.92 -2.03
N VAL A 14 -3.18 6.00 -2.24
CA VAL A 14 -2.22 6.51 -1.25
C VAL A 14 -1.88 7.96 -1.56
N GLU A 15 -2.01 8.84 -0.56
CA GLU A 15 -1.58 10.24 -0.69
C GLU A 15 -0.05 10.34 -0.68
N ALA A 16 0.50 10.87 -1.76
CA ALA A 16 1.95 10.96 -1.93
C ALA A 16 2.58 12.15 -1.17
N TYR A 17 1.82 13.19 -0.87
CA TYR A 17 2.36 14.42 -0.27
C TYR A 17 2.92 14.26 1.15
N GLY A 18 2.53 13.19 1.85
CA GLY A 18 3.08 12.83 3.16
C GLY A 18 4.49 12.21 3.13
N TYR A 19 5.03 11.96 1.93
CA TYR A 19 6.32 11.31 1.75
C TYR A 19 7.34 12.27 1.14
N GLU A 20 8.60 12.13 1.54
CA GLU A 20 9.72 12.87 0.99
C GLU A 20 10.05 12.36 -0.41
N GLU A 21 10.06 11.04 -0.57
CA GLU A 21 10.28 10.36 -1.83
C GLU A 21 9.58 9.00 -1.89
N ILE A 22 9.38 8.51 -3.10
CA ILE A 22 8.84 7.17 -3.38
C ILE A 22 9.85 6.44 -4.24
N GLU A 23 10.45 5.40 -3.66
CA GLU A 23 11.47 4.61 -4.33
C GLU A 23 10.84 3.36 -4.95
N VAL A 24 11.20 3.07 -6.20
CA VAL A 24 10.74 1.86 -6.90
C VAL A 24 11.93 0.96 -7.19
N ILE A 25 12.02 -0.15 -6.46
CA ILE A 25 13.03 -1.19 -6.64
C ILE A 25 12.45 -2.25 -7.57
N ARG A 26 12.96 -2.34 -8.80
CA ARG A 26 12.45 -3.25 -9.83
C ARG A 26 13.09 -4.62 -9.74
N GLY A 27 12.32 -5.65 -10.07
CA GLY A 27 12.77 -7.03 -10.15
C GLY A 27 12.56 -7.83 -8.87
N ALA A 28 13.09 -9.04 -8.85
CA ALA A 28 12.98 -9.94 -7.71
C ALA A 28 13.85 -9.45 -6.53
N ASN A 29 13.21 -8.86 -5.56
CA ASN A 29 13.85 -8.27 -4.38
C ASN A 29 13.53 -9.03 -3.08
N GLY A 30 13.14 -10.29 -3.18
CA GLY A 30 12.89 -11.15 -2.02
C GLY A 30 14.05 -11.22 -1.02
N LEU A 31 15.27 -10.94 -1.47
CA LEU A 31 16.44 -10.81 -0.59
C LEU A 31 16.32 -9.60 0.36
N LEU A 32 15.67 -8.52 -0.07
CA LEU A 32 15.46 -7.31 0.72
C LEU A 32 14.17 -7.39 1.55
N THR A 33 13.11 -7.93 0.95
CA THR A 33 11.76 -7.91 1.54
C THR A 33 11.32 -9.25 2.13
N GLY A 34 12.00 -10.35 1.79
CA GLY A 34 11.64 -11.71 2.15
C GLY A 34 10.49 -12.24 1.32
N VAL A 35 9.28 -12.08 1.82
CA VAL A 35 8.05 -12.39 1.08
C VAL A 35 7.66 -11.16 0.26
N GLY A 36 7.24 -11.35 -0.99
CA GLY A 36 6.83 -10.23 -1.83
C GLY A 36 6.64 -10.63 -3.30
N ASN A 37 6.29 -9.64 -4.11
CA ASN A 37 6.08 -9.82 -5.54
C ASN A 37 7.42 -9.76 -6.28
N ALA A 38 7.63 -10.68 -7.23
CA ALA A 38 8.83 -10.72 -8.06
C ALA A 38 8.99 -9.51 -9.00
N SER A 39 7.96 -8.70 -9.16
CA SER A 39 7.98 -7.51 -10.05
C SER A 39 8.72 -6.32 -9.45
N GLY A 40 8.68 -6.16 -8.13
CA GLY A 40 9.35 -5.05 -7.46
C GLY A 40 8.77 -4.71 -6.08
N THR A 41 9.39 -3.72 -5.43
CA THR A 41 8.95 -3.13 -4.17
C THR A 41 8.85 -1.62 -4.31
N ILE A 42 7.81 -1.04 -3.73
CA ILE A 42 7.67 0.40 -3.59
C ILE A 42 7.96 0.76 -2.14
N ASN A 43 8.95 1.60 -1.92
CA ASN A 43 9.31 2.13 -0.61
C ASN A 43 8.85 3.58 -0.48
N TYR A 44 8.05 3.87 0.53
CA TYR A 44 7.55 5.20 0.84
C TYR A 44 8.38 5.80 1.98
N VAL A 45 9.24 6.77 1.67
CA VAL A 45 10.08 7.47 2.64
C VAL A 45 9.28 8.62 3.25
N ARG A 46 8.94 8.51 4.53
CA ARG A 46 8.12 9.51 5.22
C ARG A 46 8.88 10.82 5.39
N LYS A 47 8.18 11.95 5.25
CA LYS A 47 8.72 13.27 5.62
C LYS A 47 9.11 13.29 7.08
N ARG A 48 10.24 13.94 7.38
CA ARG A 48 10.76 14.17 8.74
C ARG A 48 10.77 15.67 9.04
N PRO A 49 10.75 16.08 10.32
CA PRO A 49 10.98 17.46 10.66
C PRO A 49 12.32 17.94 10.11
N THR A 50 12.34 19.19 9.68
CA THR A 50 13.59 19.88 9.33
C THR A 50 14.08 20.61 10.59
N ASN A 51 15.40 20.85 10.71
CA ASN A 51 15.96 21.63 11.82
C ASN A 51 15.80 23.15 11.61
N GLU A 52 14.87 23.54 10.75
CA GLU A 52 14.54 24.92 10.44
C GLU A 52 13.03 25.12 10.45
N GLU A 53 12.58 26.26 10.94
CA GLU A 53 11.17 26.64 10.82
C GLU A 53 10.85 27.06 9.39
N GLY A 54 9.84 26.46 8.81
CA GLY A 54 9.44 26.78 7.46
C GLY A 54 8.38 25.86 6.92
N GLY A 55 7.79 26.26 5.81
CA GLY A 55 6.76 25.45 5.18
C GLY A 55 6.26 26.05 3.89
N GLU A 56 5.31 25.35 3.30
CA GLU A 56 4.66 25.76 2.06
C GLU A 56 3.15 25.53 2.13
N VAL A 57 2.41 26.29 1.34
CA VAL A 57 0.98 26.10 1.08
C VAL A 57 0.77 26.16 -0.42
N GLY A 58 0.05 25.21 -0.96
CA GLY A 58 -0.25 25.10 -2.38
C GLY A 58 -1.74 24.98 -2.65
N ALA A 59 -2.17 25.49 -3.78
CA ALA A 59 -3.49 25.25 -4.34
C ALA A 59 -3.38 24.97 -5.85
N SER A 60 -4.16 24.02 -6.34
CA SER A 60 -4.16 23.61 -7.74
C SER A 60 -5.59 23.42 -8.25
N ILE A 61 -5.80 23.74 -9.52
CA ILE A 61 -7.03 23.44 -10.25
C ILE A 61 -6.67 22.81 -11.60
N GLY A 62 -7.54 21.96 -12.12
CA GLY A 62 -7.25 21.27 -13.39
C GLY A 62 -8.50 20.79 -14.12
N SER A 63 -8.29 19.95 -15.12
CA SER A 63 -9.36 19.29 -15.86
C SER A 63 -10.18 18.36 -14.95
N TYR A 64 -11.40 18.04 -15.36
CA TYR A 64 -12.33 17.20 -14.60
C TYR A 64 -12.60 17.76 -13.20
N ASN A 65 -12.88 19.05 -13.12
CA ASN A 65 -13.17 19.78 -11.87
C ASN A 65 -12.12 19.60 -10.76
N PHE A 66 -10.90 19.17 -11.13
CA PHE A 66 -9.82 18.95 -10.18
C PHE A 66 -9.53 20.20 -9.35
N LYS A 67 -9.57 20.03 -8.05
CA LYS A 67 -9.25 21.04 -7.03
C LYS A 67 -8.41 20.39 -5.96
N ARG A 68 -7.32 21.04 -5.57
CA ARG A 68 -6.47 20.55 -4.49
C ARG A 68 -5.93 21.71 -3.68
N VAL A 69 -5.90 21.54 -2.38
CA VAL A 69 -5.16 22.37 -1.43
C VAL A 69 -4.24 21.50 -0.62
N GLN A 70 -3.06 22.02 -0.28
CA GLN A 70 -2.07 21.29 0.50
C GLN A 70 -1.22 22.24 1.30
N GLY A 71 -0.67 21.76 2.42
CA GLY A 71 0.22 22.52 3.27
C GLY A 71 1.18 21.60 4.01
N ASP A 72 2.39 22.11 4.24
CA ASP A 72 3.48 21.41 4.91
C ASP A 72 4.23 22.44 5.76
N TYR A 73 4.42 22.15 7.03
CA TYR A 73 5.12 23.06 7.92
C TYR A 73 5.95 22.28 8.94
N SER A 74 7.23 22.63 9.04
CA SER A 74 8.16 22.16 10.05
C SER A 74 8.45 23.24 11.07
N MET A 75 8.53 22.87 12.34
CA MET A 75 8.74 23.76 13.46
C MET A 75 9.69 23.16 14.48
N LEU A 76 10.48 24.03 15.12
CA LEU A 76 11.25 23.67 16.30
C LEU A 76 10.34 23.67 17.53
N LEU A 77 10.42 22.63 18.35
CA LEU A 77 9.68 22.53 19.62
C LEU A 77 10.53 23.03 20.82
N THR A 78 11.86 23.03 20.62
CA THR A 78 12.83 23.52 21.63
C THR A 78 13.77 24.54 20.99
N GLU A 79 14.29 25.48 21.79
CA GLU A 79 15.18 26.53 21.31
C GLU A 79 16.51 25.99 20.76
N ASP A 80 16.99 24.87 21.30
CA ASP A 80 18.22 24.21 20.88
C ASP A 80 18.04 23.28 19.66
N GLY A 81 16.81 23.14 19.17
CA GLY A 81 16.48 22.24 18.01
C GLY A 81 16.53 20.75 18.34
N SER A 82 16.68 20.38 19.63
CA SER A 82 16.70 18.96 20.03
C SER A 82 15.36 18.25 19.82
N TRP A 83 14.25 18.99 19.73
CA TRP A 83 12.93 18.50 19.39
C TRP A 83 12.33 19.34 18.27
N ALA A 84 11.84 18.66 17.24
CA ALA A 84 11.18 19.30 16.11
C ALA A 84 9.92 18.52 15.71
N ALA A 85 8.97 19.20 15.07
CA ALA A 85 7.74 18.61 14.56
C ALA A 85 7.51 19.05 13.11
N ARG A 86 6.79 18.23 12.36
CA ARG A 86 6.29 18.58 11.01
C ARG A 86 4.85 18.15 10.87
N VAL A 87 4.04 19.01 10.27
CA VAL A 87 2.63 18.72 9.96
C VAL A 87 2.42 18.90 8.47
N VAL A 88 1.79 17.90 7.85
CA VAL A 88 1.48 17.88 6.42
C VAL A 88 -0.01 17.59 6.26
N GLY A 89 -0.68 18.29 5.37
CA GLY A 89 -2.08 18.04 5.07
C GLY A 89 -2.42 18.35 3.63
N SER A 90 -3.39 17.64 3.09
CA SER A 90 -3.94 17.89 1.75
C SER A 90 -5.41 17.50 1.67
N PHE A 91 -6.11 18.20 0.79
CA PHE A 91 -7.46 17.82 0.36
C PHE A 91 -7.54 17.92 -1.16
N GLU A 92 -8.13 16.91 -1.78
CA GLU A 92 -8.32 16.81 -3.23
C GLU A 92 -9.76 16.44 -3.53
N ASP A 93 -10.34 17.05 -4.56
CA ASP A 93 -11.65 16.77 -5.11
C ASP A 93 -11.54 16.78 -6.64
N LYS A 94 -12.01 15.72 -7.32
CA LYS A 94 -11.92 15.57 -8.77
C LYS A 94 -12.97 14.62 -9.33
N GLU A 95 -13.39 14.91 -10.54
CA GLU A 95 -14.08 13.96 -11.42
C GLU A 95 -13.07 13.18 -12.29
N ALA A 96 -13.53 12.17 -12.99
CA ALA A 96 -12.73 11.42 -13.96
C ALA A 96 -13.29 11.59 -15.40
N HIS A 97 -12.63 10.95 -16.36
CA HIS A 97 -13.15 10.90 -17.74
C HIS A 97 -14.34 9.96 -17.90
N LEU A 98 -14.53 9.01 -16.97
CA LEU A 98 -15.70 8.14 -16.94
C LEU A 98 -16.90 8.88 -16.35
N ASP A 99 -18.06 8.71 -16.94
CA ASP A 99 -19.27 9.34 -16.46
C ASP A 99 -19.61 8.88 -15.04
N GLY A 100 -19.87 9.85 -14.16
CA GLY A 100 -20.25 9.63 -12.77
C GLY A 100 -19.13 9.22 -11.82
N LEU A 101 -17.88 9.07 -12.30
CA LEU A 101 -16.75 8.72 -11.42
C LEU A 101 -16.17 9.99 -10.79
N GLU A 102 -16.37 10.13 -9.49
CA GLU A 102 -15.88 11.23 -8.67
C GLU A 102 -15.00 10.69 -7.54
N ASN A 103 -13.98 11.44 -7.14
CA ASN A 103 -13.10 11.09 -6.04
C ASN A 103 -12.81 12.32 -5.19
N ASP A 104 -12.90 12.16 -3.88
CA ASP A 104 -12.35 13.11 -2.94
C ASP A 104 -11.38 12.40 -1.98
N ARG A 105 -10.41 13.15 -1.44
CA ARG A 105 -9.43 12.62 -0.51
C ARG A 105 -8.91 13.68 0.44
N GLY A 106 -9.07 13.42 1.72
CA GLY A 106 -8.46 14.16 2.81
C GLY A 106 -7.27 13.41 3.40
N PHE A 107 -6.21 14.13 3.73
CA PHE A 107 -5.00 13.54 4.35
C PHE A 107 -4.41 14.49 5.37
N VAL A 108 -3.97 13.93 6.50
CA VAL A 108 -3.16 14.61 7.50
C VAL A 108 -2.05 13.70 8.01
N TYR A 109 -0.87 14.27 8.21
CA TYR A 109 0.30 13.60 8.78
C TYR A 109 0.99 14.52 9.76
N GLY A 110 1.33 13.99 10.92
CA GLY A 110 2.13 14.68 11.93
C GLY A 110 3.28 13.79 12.37
N VAL A 111 4.46 14.38 12.55
CA VAL A 111 5.65 13.67 13.02
C VAL A 111 6.45 14.56 13.97
N ILE A 112 7.02 13.95 15.00
CA ILE A 112 7.88 14.60 16.00
C ILE A 112 9.15 13.77 16.10
N ASP A 113 10.29 14.42 15.93
CA ASP A 113 11.62 13.88 16.24
C ASP A 113 12.16 14.51 17.50
N GLY A 114 12.74 13.72 18.38
CA GLY A 114 13.31 14.17 19.62
C GLY A 114 14.64 13.50 19.93
N GLN A 115 15.66 14.30 20.21
CA GLN A 115 16.96 13.83 20.69
C GLN A 115 16.85 13.52 22.19
N LEU A 116 16.87 12.24 22.56
CA LEU A 116 16.80 11.80 23.95
C LEU A 116 18.17 11.95 24.67
N THR A 117 19.24 11.64 23.94
CA THR A 117 20.64 11.81 24.36
C THR A 117 21.47 12.18 23.14
N ASP A 118 22.77 12.44 23.31
CA ASP A 118 23.67 12.71 22.18
C ASP A 118 23.69 11.58 21.14
N ASN A 119 23.34 10.36 21.55
CA ASN A 119 23.41 9.14 20.75
C ASN A 119 22.04 8.51 20.46
N ALA A 120 20.94 9.10 20.92
CA ALA A 120 19.61 8.51 20.78
C ALA A 120 18.57 9.50 20.28
N THR A 121 17.91 9.16 19.19
CA THR A 121 16.77 9.91 18.64
C THR A 121 15.53 9.04 18.66
N ILE A 122 14.40 9.61 19.09
CA ILE A 122 13.09 8.97 19.05
C ILE A 122 12.17 9.74 18.09
N THR A 123 11.42 9.01 17.31
CA THR A 123 10.44 9.57 16.39
C THR A 123 9.06 9.01 16.66
N PHE A 124 8.05 9.86 16.63
CA PHE A 124 6.63 9.48 16.67
C PHE A 124 5.92 10.07 15.47
N GLY A 125 5.13 9.27 14.78
CA GLY A 125 4.33 9.78 13.69
C GLY A 125 2.94 9.17 13.64
N LEU A 126 2.00 9.95 13.11
CA LEU A 126 0.61 9.58 12.90
C LEU A 126 0.13 10.15 11.56
N SER A 127 -0.55 9.33 10.76
CA SER A 127 -1.28 9.79 9.59
C SER A 127 -2.70 9.25 9.56
N TYR A 128 -3.59 10.05 9.01
CA TYR A 128 -4.96 9.65 8.69
C TYR A 128 -5.29 10.07 7.27
N GLN A 129 -5.93 9.19 6.54
CA GLN A 129 -6.43 9.41 5.20
C GLN A 129 -7.85 8.91 5.11
N ASP A 130 -8.72 9.73 4.54
CA ASP A 130 -10.08 9.41 4.12
C ASP A 130 -10.14 9.62 2.60
N ALA A 131 -10.58 8.61 1.85
CA ALA A 131 -10.65 8.67 0.40
C ALA A 131 -11.94 8.01 -0.09
N ASN A 132 -12.80 8.81 -0.70
CA ASN A 132 -14.11 8.43 -1.16
C ASN A 132 -14.16 8.37 -2.68
N THR A 133 -14.88 7.41 -3.21
CA THR A 133 -15.09 7.25 -4.64
C THR A 133 -16.54 6.98 -4.91
N ASP A 134 -17.22 7.93 -5.54
CA ASP A 134 -18.58 7.76 -6.07
C ASP A 134 -18.51 7.29 -7.52
N GLY A 135 -19.51 6.51 -7.94
CA GLY A 135 -19.60 6.02 -9.31
C GLY A 135 -18.44 5.10 -9.72
N ASN A 136 -17.83 4.41 -8.76
CA ASN A 136 -16.71 3.52 -9.05
C ASN A 136 -17.10 2.37 -9.97
N THR A 137 -16.16 1.93 -10.80
CA THR A 137 -16.35 0.78 -11.68
C THR A 137 -15.92 -0.52 -11.01
N TRP A 138 -16.78 -1.56 -11.08
CA TRP A 138 -16.40 -2.92 -10.69
C TRP A 138 -16.36 -3.80 -11.95
N GLY A 139 -15.17 -4.04 -12.45
CA GLY A 139 -14.94 -4.65 -13.76
C GLY A 139 -14.79 -3.61 -14.88
N GLY A 140 -14.88 -4.04 -16.10
CA GLY A 140 -14.68 -3.21 -17.29
C GLY A 140 -15.71 -3.48 -18.38
N LEU A 141 -15.65 -2.67 -19.42
CA LEU A 141 -16.48 -2.85 -20.61
C LEU A 141 -16.08 -4.14 -21.38
N VAL A 142 -17.03 -4.82 -21.98
CA VAL A 142 -16.76 -5.98 -22.82
C VAL A 142 -16.02 -5.58 -24.11
N PHE A 143 -15.05 -6.39 -24.52
CA PHE A 143 -14.22 -6.08 -25.69
C PHE A 143 -14.88 -6.44 -27.03
N ASN A 144 -15.78 -7.42 -27.04
CA ASN A 144 -16.39 -7.93 -28.26
C ASN A 144 -17.91 -8.03 -28.14
N TYR A 145 -18.57 -7.80 -29.24
CA TYR A 145 -19.98 -8.15 -29.42
C TYR A 145 -20.17 -9.66 -29.56
N THR A 146 -21.43 -10.13 -29.47
CA THR A 146 -21.78 -11.54 -29.63
C THR A 146 -21.42 -12.11 -30.99
N ASP A 147 -21.32 -11.30 -32.04
CA ASP A 147 -20.91 -11.67 -33.39
C ASP A 147 -19.38 -11.81 -33.54
N GLY A 148 -18.61 -11.56 -32.48
CA GLY A 148 -17.15 -11.61 -32.47
C GLY A 148 -16.44 -10.35 -33.00
N THR A 149 -17.18 -9.33 -33.42
CA THR A 149 -16.59 -8.04 -33.81
C THR A 149 -16.17 -7.26 -32.57
N GLN A 150 -15.13 -6.44 -32.68
CA GLN A 150 -14.66 -5.58 -31.60
C GLN A 150 -15.76 -4.56 -31.24
N ALA A 151 -16.01 -4.41 -29.95
CA ALA A 151 -16.88 -3.37 -29.44
C ALA A 151 -16.17 -2.01 -29.50
N GLU A 152 -16.95 -0.98 -29.85
CA GLU A 152 -16.51 0.41 -29.89
C GLU A 152 -17.30 1.20 -28.85
N TRP A 153 -16.57 1.80 -27.89
CA TRP A 153 -17.12 2.55 -26.79
C TRP A 153 -16.59 3.97 -26.81
N ASP A 154 -17.40 4.90 -26.36
CA ASP A 154 -16.92 6.25 -26.08
C ASP A 154 -16.03 6.23 -24.84
N ILE A 155 -15.07 7.17 -24.77
CA ILE A 155 -14.05 7.19 -23.70
C ILE A 155 -14.65 7.36 -22.30
N ASN A 156 -15.83 7.89 -22.19
CA ASN A 156 -16.59 8.12 -20.97
C ASN A 156 -17.61 7.02 -20.64
N ASP A 157 -17.80 6.05 -21.54
CA ASP A 157 -18.75 4.95 -21.27
C ASP A 157 -18.31 4.14 -20.04
N THR A 158 -19.28 3.79 -19.22
CA THR A 158 -19.10 3.03 -18.00
C THR A 158 -20.28 2.11 -17.74
N THR A 159 -20.07 1.03 -16.97
CA THR A 159 -21.14 0.16 -16.47
C THR A 159 -21.62 0.56 -15.08
N THR A 160 -21.04 1.58 -14.46
CA THR A 160 -21.38 2.01 -13.11
C THR A 160 -22.79 2.56 -12.99
N GLN A 161 -23.26 2.74 -11.77
CA GLN A 161 -24.55 3.34 -11.45
C GLN A 161 -24.35 4.43 -10.38
N GLU A 162 -25.26 5.41 -10.27
CA GLU A 162 -25.15 6.54 -9.32
C GLU A 162 -25.00 6.14 -7.86
N TRP A 163 -25.51 4.97 -7.49
CA TRP A 163 -25.47 4.48 -6.10
C TRP A 163 -24.18 3.76 -5.74
N THR A 164 -23.28 3.52 -6.72
CA THR A 164 -22.02 2.81 -6.44
C THR A 164 -21.02 3.73 -5.75
N LYS A 165 -20.32 3.18 -4.78
CA LYS A 165 -19.29 3.89 -4.03
C LYS A 165 -18.22 2.94 -3.53
N TRP A 166 -17.04 3.48 -3.22
CA TRP A 166 -16.00 2.78 -2.48
C TRP A 166 -15.24 3.79 -1.63
N ASP A 167 -15.54 3.76 -0.34
CA ASP A 167 -14.96 4.68 0.64
C ASP A 167 -13.91 3.92 1.44
N THR A 168 -12.77 4.56 1.72
CA THR A 168 -11.65 3.94 2.44
C THR A 168 -11.08 4.89 3.46
N GLU A 169 -10.83 4.37 4.67
CA GLU A 169 -10.12 5.08 5.72
C GLU A 169 -8.82 4.36 6.05
N THR A 170 -7.75 5.10 6.25
CA THR A 170 -6.46 4.52 6.65
C THR A 170 -5.82 5.36 7.75
N THR A 171 -5.53 4.71 8.86
CA THR A 171 -4.75 5.28 9.97
C THR A 171 -3.41 4.57 10.05
N ASN A 172 -2.30 5.32 10.13
CA ASN A 172 -1.00 4.74 10.44
C ASN A 172 -0.39 5.48 11.62
N ALA A 173 0.17 4.74 12.56
CA ALA A 173 0.97 5.27 13.65
C ALA A 173 2.30 4.52 13.74
N PHE A 174 3.35 5.22 14.15
CA PHE A 174 4.63 4.56 14.35
C PHE A 174 5.46 5.24 15.43
N VAL A 175 6.36 4.46 16.01
CA VAL A 175 7.46 4.93 16.85
C VAL A 175 8.75 4.29 16.36
N GLU A 176 9.82 5.07 16.30
CA GLU A 176 11.16 4.63 15.90
C GLU A 176 12.17 5.14 16.93
N LEU A 177 13.13 4.31 17.24
CA LEU A 177 14.30 4.64 18.06
C LEU A 177 15.54 4.38 17.22
N ASP A 178 16.36 5.41 17.04
CA ASP A 178 17.69 5.34 16.46
C ASP A 178 18.71 5.54 17.58
N TYR A 179 19.63 4.60 17.74
CA TYR A 179 20.67 4.64 18.74
C TYR A 179 22.03 4.35 18.15
N GLU A 180 22.97 5.28 18.31
CA GLU A 180 24.36 5.14 17.90
C GLU A 180 25.23 4.75 19.09
N PHE A 181 25.94 3.61 18.98
CA PHE A 181 26.86 3.16 20.00
C PHE A 181 28.23 3.88 19.87
N ASP A 182 29.01 3.89 20.95
CA ASP A 182 30.34 4.53 20.97
C ASP A 182 31.35 3.97 19.95
N ASN A 183 31.06 2.84 19.35
CA ASN A 183 31.87 2.19 18.31
C ASN A 183 31.27 2.33 16.90
N ASP A 184 30.47 3.37 16.65
CA ASP A 184 29.81 3.69 15.39
C ASP A 184 28.79 2.61 14.90
N TRP A 185 28.43 1.65 15.75
CA TRP A 185 27.33 0.75 15.46
C TRP A 185 26.00 1.45 15.67
N GLN A 186 24.98 1.08 14.87
CA GLN A 186 23.66 1.65 14.97
C GLN A 186 22.62 0.57 15.27
N LEU A 187 21.67 0.90 16.11
CA LEU A 187 20.47 0.12 16.40
C LEU A 187 19.25 0.94 15.99
N LEU A 188 18.45 0.37 15.09
CA LEU A 188 17.13 0.89 14.74
C LEU A 188 16.06 -0.04 15.30
N LEU A 189 15.12 0.51 16.07
CA LEU A 189 13.92 -0.19 16.51
C LEU A 189 12.71 0.57 15.99
N SER A 190 11.76 -0.13 15.41
CA SER A 190 10.51 0.49 14.96
C SER A 190 9.30 -0.36 15.30
N TYR A 191 8.20 0.31 15.66
CA TYR A 191 6.90 -0.30 15.78
C TYR A 191 5.90 0.51 14.97
N ASN A 192 5.20 -0.15 14.07
CA ASN A 192 4.23 0.45 13.16
C ASN A 192 2.88 -0.24 13.36
N VAL A 193 1.82 0.56 13.36
CA VAL A 193 0.42 0.12 13.39
C VAL A 193 -0.28 0.72 12.18
N ARG A 194 -1.12 -0.08 11.52
CA ARG A 194 -2.00 0.37 10.46
C ARG A 194 -3.39 -0.19 10.68
N GLY A 195 -4.39 0.69 10.76
CA GLY A 195 -5.79 0.37 10.62
C GLY A 195 -6.27 0.78 9.23
N TYR A 196 -7.06 -0.06 8.61
CA TYR A 196 -7.70 0.17 7.32
C TYR A 196 -9.15 -0.29 7.40
N GLU A 197 -10.06 0.56 6.96
CA GLU A 197 -11.48 0.27 6.85
C GLU A 197 -11.95 0.62 5.44
N ASP A 198 -12.88 -0.15 4.87
CA ASP A 198 -13.58 0.19 3.66
C ASP A 198 -15.06 -0.18 3.70
N GLU A 199 -15.88 0.66 3.06
CA GLU A 199 -17.26 0.39 2.72
C GLU A 199 -17.44 0.52 1.22
N SER A 200 -17.99 -0.53 0.58
CA SER A 200 -18.23 -0.49 -0.85
C SER A 200 -19.65 -0.93 -1.22
N LYS A 201 -20.20 -0.21 -2.21
CA LYS A 201 -21.41 -0.59 -2.95
C LYS A 201 -21.04 -0.67 -4.42
N LEU A 202 -21.10 -1.84 -4.99
CA LEU A 202 -20.50 -2.17 -6.27
C LEU A 202 -21.56 -2.68 -7.25
N PHE A 203 -21.33 -2.39 -8.53
CA PHE A 203 -22.12 -2.96 -9.61
C PHE A 203 -21.20 -3.54 -10.69
N TYR A 204 -21.33 -4.84 -10.94
CA TYR A 204 -20.60 -5.56 -11.98
C TYR A 204 -21.56 -5.95 -13.10
N ALA A 205 -21.25 -5.54 -14.32
CA ALA A 205 -21.96 -5.96 -15.51
C ALA A 205 -21.11 -6.94 -16.33
N TYR A 206 -21.64 -8.11 -16.61
CA TYR A 206 -20.94 -9.16 -17.35
C TYR A 206 -21.84 -9.80 -18.40
N GLY A 207 -21.23 -10.57 -19.30
CA GLY A 207 -21.93 -11.25 -20.38
C GLY A 207 -21.43 -10.82 -21.76
N ALA A 208 -22.29 -10.85 -22.74
CA ALA A 208 -21.97 -10.46 -24.11
C ALA A 208 -23.09 -9.58 -24.69
N ILE A 209 -22.71 -8.53 -25.40
CA ILE A 209 -23.64 -7.53 -25.94
C ILE A 209 -24.00 -7.88 -27.37
N TYR A 210 -25.31 -7.89 -27.69
CA TYR A 210 -25.81 -7.96 -29.05
C TYR A 210 -25.68 -6.59 -29.72
N LYS A 211 -24.89 -6.49 -30.76
CA LYS A 211 -24.53 -5.22 -31.42
C LYS A 211 -25.76 -4.41 -31.87
N GLU A 212 -26.78 -5.07 -32.35
CA GLU A 212 -27.99 -4.40 -32.88
C GLU A 212 -28.91 -3.88 -31.80
N THR A 213 -28.85 -4.41 -30.59
CA THR A 213 -29.82 -4.10 -29.53
C THR A 213 -29.21 -3.50 -28.29
N GLY A 214 -27.90 -3.64 -28.11
CA GLY A 214 -27.22 -3.26 -26.87
C GLY A 214 -27.55 -4.15 -25.66
N LEU A 215 -28.38 -5.18 -25.84
CA LEU A 215 -28.83 -6.10 -24.79
C LEU A 215 -27.85 -7.25 -24.62
N GLY A 216 -27.93 -7.98 -23.48
CA GLY A 216 -27.20 -9.20 -23.22
C GLY A 216 -26.29 -9.16 -22.01
N LEU A 217 -26.08 -7.99 -21.39
CA LEU A 217 -25.39 -7.93 -20.10
C LEU A 217 -26.33 -8.33 -18.96
N VAL A 218 -25.74 -8.93 -17.95
CA VAL A 218 -26.34 -9.28 -16.67
C VAL A 218 -25.62 -8.50 -15.59
N GLY A 219 -26.37 -7.90 -14.68
CA GLY A 219 -25.83 -7.13 -13.58
C GLY A 219 -25.67 -7.97 -12.31
N TRP A 220 -24.70 -7.63 -11.51
CA TRP A 220 -24.46 -8.18 -10.19
C TRP A 220 -24.12 -7.05 -9.21
N PRO A 221 -25.01 -6.72 -8.28
CA PRO A 221 -24.71 -5.77 -7.21
C PRO A 221 -23.94 -6.49 -6.09
N GLY A 222 -23.05 -5.76 -5.43
CA GLY A 222 -22.36 -6.22 -4.22
C GLY A 222 -22.20 -5.11 -3.22
N ARG A 223 -22.29 -5.41 -1.94
CA ARG A 223 -21.94 -4.52 -0.84
C ARG A 223 -21.04 -5.26 0.12
N TYR A 224 -19.88 -4.67 0.38
CA TYR A 224 -18.85 -5.23 1.23
C TYR A 224 -18.35 -4.16 2.19
N ASP A 225 -18.04 -4.60 3.41
CA ASP A 225 -17.34 -3.80 4.41
C ASP A 225 -16.11 -4.62 4.84
N SER A 226 -14.95 -3.99 5.01
CA SER A 226 -13.73 -4.66 5.46
C SER A 226 -12.99 -3.84 6.51
N GLU A 227 -12.31 -4.54 7.40
CA GLU A 227 -11.45 -3.97 8.43
C GLU A 227 -10.15 -4.77 8.48
N ILE A 228 -9.02 -4.09 8.44
CA ILE A 228 -7.70 -4.71 8.50
C ILE A 228 -6.84 -3.97 9.52
N ASP A 229 -6.48 -4.67 10.60
CA ASP A 229 -5.53 -4.21 11.59
C ASP A 229 -4.19 -4.89 11.39
N SER A 230 -3.12 -4.10 11.31
CA SER A 230 -1.78 -4.63 11.09
C SER A 230 -0.76 -4.00 12.03
N HIS A 231 0.15 -4.83 12.52
CA HIS A 231 1.24 -4.45 13.40
C HIS A 231 2.56 -4.94 12.83
N LEU A 232 3.61 -4.13 12.95
CA LEU A 232 4.97 -4.51 12.57
C LEU A 232 5.95 -4.02 13.62
N LEU A 233 6.67 -4.95 14.25
CA LEU A 233 7.83 -4.67 15.08
C LEU A 233 9.08 -5.06 14.31
N GLU A 234 10.04 -4.16 14.19
CA GLU A 234 11.34 -4.42 13.56
C GLU A 234 12.48 -3.92 14.43
N GLY A 235 13.53 -4.74 14.53
CA GLY A 235 14.80 -4.38 15.12
C GLY A 235 15.92 -4.67 14.13
N ARG A 236 16.83 -3.71 13.97
CA ARG A 236 17.97 -3.81 13.06
C ARG A 236 19.21 -3.25 13.72
N VAL A 237 20.33 -3.98 13.61
CA VAL A 237 21.64 -3.54 14.05
C VAL A 237 22.61 -3.63 12.90
N PHE A 238 23.42 -2.61 12.71
CA PHE A 238 24.42 -2.58 11.65
C PHE A 238 25.64 -1.74 12.06
N GLY A 239 26.76 -1.98 11.42
CA GLY A 239 27.99 -1.28 11.71
C GLY A 239 29.17 -1.92 11.02
N ASP A 240 30.34 -1.36 11.30
CA ASP A 240 31.59 -1.80 10.76
C ASP A 240 32.36 -2.64 11.79
N PHE A 241 33.17 -3.59 11.31
CA PHE A 241 34.08 -4.36 12.13
C PHE A 241 35.42 -4.59 11.41
N GLU A 242 36.48 -4.61 12.17
CA GLU A 242 37.82 -4.83 11.65
C GLU A 242 38.18 -6.32 11.62
N LEU A 243 38.58 -6.81 10.46
CA LEU A 243 39.07 -8.17 10.26
C LEU A 243 40.21 -8.21 9.23
N PHE A 244 41.36 -8.85 9.55
CA PHE A 244 42.56 -8.91 8.71
C PHE A 244 43.08 -7.54 8.27
N GLY A 245 42.93 -6.50 9.14
CA GLY A 245 43.37 -5.14 8.89
C GLY A 245 42.54 -4.37 7.86
N ARG A 246 41.31 -4.79 7.65
CA ARG A 246 40.32 -4.13 6.78
C ARG A 246 38.99 -3.96 7.48
N SER A 247 38.32 -2.88 7.19
CA SER A 247 36.93 -2.65 7.64
C SER A 247 35.95 -3.42 6.77
N HIS A 248 34.97 -4.02 7.41
CA HIS A 248 33.87 -4.80 6.83
C HIS A 248 32.57 -4.31 7.42
N GLU A 249 31.53 -4.34 6.61
CA GLU A 249 30.18 -3.92 7.01
C GLU A 249 29.32 -5.13 7.37
N VAL A 250 28.48 -5.00 8.37
CA VAL A 250 27.51 -6.04 8.73
C VAL A 250 26.17 -5.42 9.08
N ASN A 251 25.11 -6.16 8.78
CA ASN A 251 23.73 -5.78 9.07
C ASN A 251 22.94 -7.02 9.46
N PHE A 252 22.21 -6.96 10.58
CA PHE A 252 21.30 -8.00 11.05
C PHE A 252 19.98 -7.37 11.47
N GLY A 253 18.90 -8.07 11.22
CA GLY A 253 17.60 -7.63 11.68
C GLY A 253 16.61 -8.77 11.89
N VAL A 254 15.60 -8.46 12.68
CA VAL A 254 14.42 -9.29 12.89
C VAL A 254 13.18 -8.41 12.75
N SER A 255 12.16 -8.93 12.10
CA SER A 255 10.84 -8.30 12.08
C SER A 255 9.75 -9.33 12.37
N HIS A 256 8.70 -8.85 13.04
CA HIS A 256 7.51 -9.62 13.35
C HIS A 256 6.29 -8.79 12.98
N ALA A 257 5.49 -9.29 12.04
CA ALA A 257 4.28 -8.64 11.56
C ALA A 257 3.08 -9.53 11.82
N THR A 258 1.97 -8.91 12.23
CA THR A 258 0.65 -9.55 12.33
C THR A 258 -0.38 -8.74 11.56
N SER A 259 -1.40 -9.40 11.05
CA SER A 259 -2.57 -8.75 10.45
C SER A 259 -3.81 -9.57 10.72
N ASP A 260 -4.86 -8.88 11.14
CA ASP A 260 -6.23 -9.38 11.27
C ASP A 260 -7.06 -8.72 10.16
N ASP A 261 -7.66 -9.53 9.29
CA ASP A 261 -8.45 -9.10 8.14
C ASP A 261 -9.85 -9.70 8.25
N VAL A 262 -10.83 -8.85 8.47
CA VAL A 262 -12.24 -9.25 8.57
C VAL A 262 -13.03 -8.54 7.49
N SER A 263 -13.82 -9.29 6.71
CA SER A 263 -14.73 -8.69 5.73
C SER A 263 -16.15 -9.25 5.85
N PHE A 264 -17.09 -8.43 5.46
CA PHE A 264 -18.52 -8.71 5.52
C PHE A 264 -19.15 -8.56 4.13
N VAL A 265 -20.19 -9.35 3.87
CA VAL A 265 -21.02 -9.24 2.67
C VAL A 265 -22.46 -9.00 3.07
N HIS A 266 -23.12 -8.08 2.38
CA HIS A 266 -24.54 -7.83 2.53
C HIS A 266 -25.33 -8.64 1.51
N ALA A 267 -26.29 -9.40 1.97
CA ALA A 267 -27.27 -10.01 1.09
C ALA A 267 -28.16 -8.94 0.46
N PHE A 268 -28.77 -9.24 -0.66
CA PHE A 268 -29.73 -8.35 -1.32
C PHE A 268 -30.95 -9.14 -1.81
N ASP A 269 -32.08 -8.41 -2.01
CA ASP A 269 -33.30 -9.06 -2.47
C ASP A 269 -33.28 -9.29 -3.98
N TYR A 270 -33.07 -10.53 -4.36
CA TYR A 270 -33.08 -10.97 -5.75
C TYR A 270 -34.41 -10.70 -6.47
N ALA A 271 -35.54 -10.73 -5.76
CA ALA A 271 -36.86 -10.57 -6.34
C ALA A 271 -37.16 -9.11 -6.73
N THR A 272 -36.56 -8.16 -6.03
CA THR A 272 -36.76 -6.73 -6.26
C THR A 272 -35.64 -6.09 -7.06
N THR A 273 -34.54 -6.82 -7.31
CA THR A 273 -33.38 -6.26 -8.00
C THR A 273 -33.43 -6.57 -9.51
N PRO A 274 -33.70 -5.59 -10.37
CA PRO A 274 -33.72 -5.78 -11.84
C PRO A 274 -32.37 -6.27 -12.38
N ALA A 275 -31.28 -6.05 -11.66
CA ALA A 275 -29.93 -6.43 -12.01
C ALA A 275 -29.69 -7.95 -12.18
N TYR A 276 -30.56 -8.79 -11.61
CA TYR A 276 -30.50 -10.25 -11.76
C TYR A 276 -31.15 -10.78 -13.04
N GLY A 277 -31.36 -9.96 -13.91
CA GLY A 277 -31.82 -10.31 -15.24
C GLY A 277 -30.96 -9.62 -16.25
N GLN A 278 -31.49 -9.43 -17.39
CA GLN A 278 -30.91 -8.64 -18.43
C GLN A 278 -30.92 -7.17 -18.02
N THR A 279 -29.76 -6.52 -18.08
CA THR A 279 -29.67 -5.06 -17.90
C THR A 279 -30.40 -4.35 -19.03
N PRO A 280 -30.73 -3.04 -18.87
CA PRO A 280 -31.10 -2.20 -20.00
C PRO A 280 -30.07 -2.26 -21.13
N ALA A 281 -30.48 -1.83 -22.34
CA ALA A 281 -29.55 -1.78 -23.48
C ALA A 281 -28.34 -0.88 -23.14
N PHE A 282 -27.16 -1.42 -23.37
CA PHE A 282 -25.91 -0.70 -23.10
C PHE A 282 -25.39 0.01 -24.37
N PRO A 283 -24.83 1.25 -24.25
CA PRO A 283 -24.66 2.02 -23.02
C PRO A 283 -25.99 2.52 -22.44
N CYS A 284 -26.06 2.58 -21.11
CA CYS A 284 -27.25 3.05 -20.40
C CYS A 284 -26.88 4.15 -19.40
N GLY A 285 -27.86 4.96 -18.97
CA GLY A 285 -27.63 6.02 -17.99
C GLY A 285 -27.22 5.49 -16.61
N LEU A 286 -26.59 6.35 -15.81
CA LEU A 286 -26.13 6.03 -14.46
C LEU A 286 -27.28 5.72 -13.48
N ASP A 287 -28.49 6.15 -13.79
CA ASP A 287 -29.73 5.91 -13.05
C ASP A 287 -30.57 4.73 -13.61
N ALA A 288 -30.02 4.03 -14.58
CA ALA A 288 -30.78 3.01 -15.32
C ALA A 288 -31.08 1.75 -14.50
N ILE A 289 -30.26 1.47 -13.48
CA ILE A 289 -30.39 0.33 -12.59
C ILE A 289 -30.42 0.82 -11.15
N ALA A 290 -31.57 0.65 -10.50
CA ALA A 290 -31.74 1.09 -9.12
C ALA A 290 -30.89 0.29 -8.14
N GLU A 291 -30.48 0.92 -7.03
CA GLU A 291 -29.86 0.24 -5.91
C GLU A 291 -30.78 -0.86 -5.38
N PRO A 292 -30.27 -2.08 -5.12
CA PRO A 292 -31.06 -3.15 -4.54
C PRO A 292 -31.42 -2.86 -3.07
N GLU A 293 -32.47 -3.51 -2.57
CA GLU A 293 -32.70 -3.56 -1.14
C GLU A 293 -31.64 -4.47 -0.50
N TRP A 294 -30.80 -3.88 0.35
CA TRP A 294 -29.79 -4.61 1.11
C TRP A 294 -30.43 -5.24 2.35
N LEU A 295 -30.20 -6.53 2.52
CA LEU A 295 -30.72 -7.34 3.62
C LEU A 295 -29.67 -7.49 4.73
N GLY A 296 -29.71 -8.61 5.47
CA GLY A 296 -28.77 -8.89 6.54
C GLY A 296 -27.32 -9.00 6.08
N VAL A 297 -26.41 -8.67 6.98
CA VAL A 297 -24.96 -8.78 6.83
C VAL A 297 -24.46 -10.12 7.39
N SER A 298 -23.44 -10.69 6.76
CA SER A 298 -22.74 -11.87 7.26
C SER A 298 -21.22 -11.73 7.06
N GLU A 299 -20.45 -12.34 7.94
CA GLU A 299 -19.01 -12.44 7.77
C GLU A 299 -18.69 -13.21 6.48
N TYR A 300 -17.85 -12.62 5.64
CA TYR A 300 -17.39 -13.21 4.39
C TYR A 300 -16.01 -13.83 4.54
N SER A 301 -15.09 -13.12 5.18
CA SER A 301 -13.77 -13.63 5.56
C SER A 301 -13.37 -13.17 6.95
N ASN A 302 -12.50 -13.98 7.57
CA ASN A 302 -11.83 -13.66 8.81
C ASN A 302 -10.47 -14.38 8.78
N ILE A 303 -9.40 -13.61 8.59
CA ILE A 303 -8.07 -14.14 8.31
C ILE A 303 -7.06 -13.49 9.25
N GLU A 304 -6.35 -14.32 9.98
CA GLU A 304 -5.20 -13.93 10.78
C GLU A 304 -3.92 -14.31 10.03
N GLN A 305 -2.94 -13.40 10.00
CA GLN A 305 -1.65 -13.62 9.38
C GLN A 305 -0.52 -13.23 10.32
N THR A 306 0.53 -14.02 10.31
CA THR A 306 1.77 -13.74 11.04
C THR A 306 2.97 -13.97 10.14
N LEU A 307 3.91 -13.03 10.14
CA LEU A 307 5.17 -13.14 9.42
C LEU A 307 6.33 -12.74 10.33
N THR A 308 7.19 -13.70 10.66
CA THR A 308 8.45 -13.44 11.36
C THR A 308 9.60 -13.58 10.38
N ARG A 309 10.49 -12.59 10.32
CA ARG A 309 11.65 -12.58 9.44
C ARG A 309 12.92 -12.38 10.22
N TYR A 310 13.96 -13.09 9.79
CA TYR A 310 15.34 -12.94 10.21
C TYR A 310 16.17 -12.65 8.96
N PHE A 311 16.92 -11.58 8.96
CA PHE A 311 17.76 -11.24 7.82
C PHE A 311 19.12 -10.75 8.27
N GLY A 312 20.11 -10.96 7.42
CA GLY A 312 21.44 -10.47 7.70
C GLY A 312 22.31 -10.51 6.47
N SER A 313 23.27 -9.59 6.43
CA SER A 313 24.28 -9.53 5.39
C SER A 313 25.60 -9.01 5.95
N ALA A 314 26.69 -9.46 5.34
CA ALA A 314 28.01 -8.90 5.57
C ALA A 314 28.66 -8.58 4.22
N ARG A 315 29.31 -7.42 4.14
CA ARG A 315 30.14 -7.00 3.01
C ARG A 315 31.61 -7.05 3.41
N PHE A 316 32.33 -8.03 2.88
CA PHE A 316 33.73 -8.22 3.15
C PHE A 316 34.60 -7.49 2.14
N SER A 317 35.41 -6.54 2.58
CA SER A 317 36.41 -5.83 1.77
C SER A 317 37.63 -6.71 1.62
N VAL A 318 37.66 -7.56 0.57
CA VAL A 318 38.77 -8.53 0.33
C VAL A 318 40.02 -7.80 -0.16
N THR A 319 39.84 -6.84 -1.04
CA THR A 319 40.85 -5.87 -1.50
C THR A 319 40.22 -4.49 -1.61
N ASP A 320 40.99 -3.46 -1.94
CA ASP A 320 40.42 -2.11 -2.20
C ASP A 320 39.47 -2.09 -3.40
N ALA A 321 39.65 -3.04 -4.33
CA ALA A 321 38.82 -3.14 -5.53
C ALA A 321 37.75 -4.26 -5.45
N MET A 322 37.88 -5.22 -4.51
CA MET A 322 37.03 -6.42 -4.47
C MET A 322 36.25 -6.52 -3.16
N HIS A 323 34.95 -6.66 -3.27
CA HIS A 323 34.06 -6.92 -2.15
C HIS A 323 33.29 -8.22 -2.37
N ILE A 324 33.13 -9.01 -1.32
CA ILE A 324 32.22 -10.17 -1.28
C ILE A 324 31.07 -9.83 -0.36
N ILE A 325 29.85 -10.05 -0.80
CA ILE A 325 28.63 -9.89 -0.02
C ILE A 325 28.06 -11.27 0.22
N ALA A 326 27.82 -11.62 1.48
CA ALA A 326 27.12 -12.84 1.84
C ALA A 326 25.99 -12.49 2.81
N GLY A 327 24.87 -13.18 2.68
CA GLY A 327 23.74 -12.92 3.56
C GLY A 327 22.67 -13.99 3.45
N PHE A 328 21.64 -13.79 4.22
CA PHE A 328 20.46 -14.66 4.25
C PHE A 328 19.20 -13.86 4.55
N ASN A 329 18.06 -14.42 4.13
CA ASN A 329 16.74 -14.06 4.58
C ASN A 329 16.02 -15.36 4.96
N ALA A 330 15.49 -15.43 6.17
CA ALA A 330 14.70 -16.55 6.63
C ALA A 330 13.35 -16.01 7.16
N HIS A 331 12.28 -16.72 6.89
CA HIS A 331 10.96 -16.32 7.36
C HIS A 331 10.11 -17.52 7.77
N ASP A 332 9.25 -17.27 8.73
CA ASP A 332 8.12 -18.11 9.10
C ASP A 332 6.85 -17.32 8.83
N PHE A 333 5.98 -17.87 7.98
CA PHE A 333 4.69 -17.30 7.62
C PHE A 333 3.58 -18.26 8.01
N GLU A 334 2.54 -17.73 8.66
CA GLU A 334 1.34 -18.45 9.00
C GLU A 334 0.12 -17.63 8.59
N ARG A 335 -0.89 -18.30 8.04
CA ARG A 335 -2.16 -17.70 7.65
C ARG A 335 -3.28 -18.65 7.93
N THR A 336 -4.19 -18.27 8.83
CA THR A 336 -5.30 -19.08 9.29
C THR A 336 -6.61 -18.32 9.20
N GLY A 337 -7.73 -19.05 9.18
CA GLY A 337 -9.06 -18.45 9.19
C GLY A 337 -10.00 -19.06 8.16
N GLN A 338 -10.86 -18.23 7.61
CA GLN A 338 -11.81 -18.62 6.56
C GLN A 338 -11.98 -17.52 5.52
N ASN A 339 -12.34 -17.93 4.29
CA ASN A 339 -12.76 -17.02 3.22
C ASN A 339 -13.90 -17.66 2.44
N ALA A 340 -15.04 -17.00 2.34
CA ALA A 340 -16.25 -17.50 1.68
C ALA A 340 -16.66 -18.91 2.14
N GLY A 341 -16.45 -19.23 3.43
CA GLY A 341 -16.74 -20.53 4.02
C GLY A 341 -15.67 -21.61 3.77
N ALA A 342 -14.60 -21.31 3.03
CA ALA A 342 -13.44 -22.18 2.89
C ALA A 342 -12.43 -21.93 4.01
N VAL A 343 -12.01 -22.99 4.69
CA VAL A 343 -10.98 -22.91 5.73
C VAL A 343 -9.62 -22.65 5.10
N ILE A 344 -8.89 -21.70 5.68
CA ILE A 344 -7.50 -21.37 5.34
C ILE A 344 -6.64 -21.82 6.53
N ASP A 345 -5.59 -22.59 6.22
CA ASP A 345 -4.60 -23.08 7.19
C ASP A 345 -3.30 -23.33 6.41
N ASN A 346 -2.52 -22.27 6.26
CA ASN A 346 -1.28 -22.30 5.50
C ASN A 346 -0.12 -21.86 6.39
N SER A 347 0.96 -22.60 6.36
CA SER A 347 2.22 -22.23 7.02
C SER A 347 3.40 -22.54 6.11
N GLU A 348 4.38 -21.66 6.11
CA GLU A 348 5.60 -21.79 5.30
C GLU A 348 6.79 -21.26 6.07
N SER A 349 7.87 -22.02 6.07
CA SER A 349 9.19 -21.61 6.61
C SER A 349 10.24 -21.80 5.54
N GLU A 350 10.92 -20.72 5.19
CA GLU A 350 11.90 -20.70 4.12
C GLU A 350 13.18 -19.97 4.57
N ALA A 351 14.33 -20.42 4.07
CA ALA A 351 15.60 -19.76 4.28
C ALA A 351 16.35 -19.62 2.95
N SER A 352 16.63 -18.40 2.55
CA SER A 352 17.25 -18.04 1.28
C SER A 352 18.62 -17.41 1.52
N PRO A 353 19.73 -18.20 1.49
CA PRO A 353 21.07 -17.66 1.52
C PRO A 353 21.44 -17.06 0.16
N TYR A 354 22.32 -16.05 0.18
CA TYR A 354 22.87 -15.48 -1.05
C TYR A 354 24.35 -15.12 -0.88
N VAL A 355 25.04 -15.07 -2.01
CA VAL A 355 26.41 -14.58 -2.09
C VAL A 355 26.60 -13.82 -3.40
N GLY A 356 27.35 -12.74 -3.34
CA GLY A 356 27.71 -11.96 -4.52
C GLY A 356 29.11 -11.40 -4.38
N ALA A 357 29.67 -10.94 -5.48
CA ALA A 357 30.94 -10.24 -5.48
C ALA A 357 30.88 -9.02 -6.40
N THR A 358 31.55 -7.96 -6.00
CA THR A 358 31.79 -6.76 -6.83
C THR A 358 33.26 -6.54 -7.01
N TYR A 359 33.67 -6.10 -8.19
CA TYR A 359 35.05 -5.79 -8.51
C TYR A 359 35.12 -4.47 -9.28
N ALA A 360 35.81 -3.48 -8.74
CA ALA A 360 36.11 -2.23 -9.43
C ALA A 360 37.19 -2.48 -10.49
N VAL A 361 36.79 -2.54 -11.76
CA VAL A 361 37.68 -2.75 -12.90
C VAL A 361 38.45 -1.45 -13.19
N THR A 362 37.79 -0.32 -13.07
CA THR A 362 38.34 1.04 -13.10
C THR A 362 37.59 1.89 -12.09
N GLU A 363 37.96 3.18 -11.93
CA GLU A 363 37.26 4.13 -11.08
C GLU A 363 35.76 4.29 -11.47
N ASP A 364 35.45 4.12 -12.77
CA ASP A 364 34.10 4.32 -13.33
C ASP A 364 33.38 3.02 -13.70
N VAL A 365 34.04 1.86 -13.63
CA VAL A 365 33.49 0.58 -14.10
C VAL A 365 33.57 -0.49 -13.01
N ASN A 366 32.41 -0.98 -12.58
CA ASN A 366 32.27 -2.08 -11.65
C ASN A 366 31.68 -3.31 -12.35
N ALA A 367 32.32 -4.46 -12.14
CA ALA A 367 31.77 -5.77 -12.49
C ALA A 367 31.13 -6.40 -11.24
N TYR A 368 30.04 -7.13 -11.43
CA TYR A 368 29.36 -7.84 -10.34
C TYR A 368 28.89 -9.21 -10.79
N VAL A 369 28.75 -10.11 -9.82
CA VAL A 369 28.16 -11.44 -9.98
C VAL A 369 27.40 -11.79 -8.69
N SER A 370 26.25 -12.44 -8.82
CA SER A 370 25.44 -12.95 -7.72
C SER A 370 24.82 -14.30 -8.09
#